data_3241ae291a381e8d2681bddcc0614357
#
_entry.id   3241ae291a381e8d2681bddcc0614357
#
_cell.length_a   1.000
_cell.length_b   1.000
_cell.length_c   1.000
_cell.angle_alpha   90.00
_cell.angle_beta   90.00
_cell.angle_gamma   90.00
#
_symmetry.space_group_name_H-M   'P 1'
#
loop_
_entity.id
_entity.type
_entity.pdbx_description
1 polymer ?
#
loop_
_entity_poly.entity_id
_entity_poly.type
_entity_poly.pdbx_seq_one_letter_code
_entity_poly.pdbx_strand_id
1 'polypeptide(L)'
;MSVETNLRELYGVEEKAEAFDQVSITVSSPDVIRSWSRGEVKNPETINYRTFKPEKGALNCESIIWPTRDSESARGKYKRIKHKGVICDRCGVEVTLSRVRRERMGHIELAVPVTHIWFYKCMPSRIGLMLDMSARMLERVIYYEDYIVTNPGKTPLELAQLLTEQELREAEDVFGEDSFRAGMGADAIRDLLGGIDLVALVKELEEAMTKTRSKQVRKKLAKRLKLAQGFAQSHTRPEWMILEVLPVIPPDLRPLVPLEGGRFATSDLNDLYRRVINRNNRLKRLQELNAPEIIIRNEKRMLQEAVDALFDNGRRGKSI
;
A
#
# COMPACT_ATOMS: atom_id res chain seq x y z
N MET A 1 -43.64 -1.83 24.51
CA MET A 1 -42.18 -1.80 24.35
C MET A 1 -41.64 -3.13 24.83
N SER A 2 -41.03 -3.89 23.94
CA SER A 2 -40.62 -5.27 24.25
C SER A 2 -39.35 -5.29 25.09
N VAL A 3 -39.17 -6.33 25.89
CA VAL A 3 -37.98 -6.59 26.72
C VAL A 3 -36.68 -6.59 25.89
N GLU A 4 -36.78 -6.93 24.60
CA GLU A 4 -35.66 -6.89 23.65
C GLU A 4 -35.14 -5.48 23.36
N THR A 5 -36.01 -4.47 23.37
CA THR A 5 -35.60 -3.06 23.12
C THR A 5 -34.77 -2.54 24.29
N ASN A 6 -35.14 -2.88 25.52
CA ASN A 6 -34.40 -2.48 26.72
C ASN A 6 -33.03 -3.15 26.85
N LEU A 7 -32.89 -4.41 26.41
CA LEU A 7 -31.61 -5.11 26.43
C LEU A 7 -30.63 -4.54 25.39
N ARG A 8 -31.12 -4.12 24.21
CA ARG A 8 -30.29 -3.47 23.18
C ARG A 8 -29.74 -2.11 23.64
N GLU A 9 -30.56 -1.30 24.31
CA GLU A 9 -30.10 -0.02 24.89
C GLU A 9 -29.10 -0.23 26.04
N LEU A 10 -29.31 -1.22 26.89
CA LEU A 10 -28.44 -1.52 28.05
C LEU A 10 -27.05 -2.04 27.63
N TYR A 11 -26.97 -2.79 26.54
CA TYR A 11 -25.72 -3.35 26.06
C TYR A 11 -25.02 -2.49 24.99
N GLY A 12 -25.59 -1.33 24.64
CA GLY A 12 -25.00 -0.39 23.68
C GLY A 12 -24.78 -1.01 22.29
N VAL A 13 -25.62 -1.99 21.94
CA VAL A 13 -25.66 -2.57 20.59
C VAL A 13 -26.56 -1.68 19.74
N GLU A 14 -26.15 -0.45 19.52
CA GLU A 14 -26.57 0.28 18.34
C GLU A 14 -25.83 -0.35 17.14
N GLU A 15 -26.34 -1.45 16.63
CA GLU A 15 -26.21 -1.74 15.21
C GLU A 15 -27.05 -0.68 14.50
N LYS A 16 -26.49 0.49 14.27
CA LYS A 16 -26.90 1.31 13.15
C LYS A 16 -26.55 0.47 11.93
N ALA A 17 -27.52 -0.31 11.46
CA ALA A 17 -27.52 -0.75 10.09
C ALA A 17 -27.51 0.55 9.29
N GLU A 18 -26.31 1.00 8.88
CA GLU A 18 -26.17 2.13 7.97
C GLU A 18 -26.85 1.68 6.68
N ALA A 19 -28.09 2.14 6.49
CA ALA A 19 -28.80 1.94 5.24
C ALA A 19 -28.05 2.74 4.17
N PHE A 20 -27.51 2.06 3.18
CA PHE A 20 -26.84 2.69 2.05
C PHE A 20 -27.45 2.19 0.75
N ASP A 21 -27.57 3.09 -0.23
CA ASP A 21 -28.12 2.79 -1.54
C ASP A 21 -27.04 2.37 -2.53
N GLN A 22 -25.79 2.76 -2.30
CA GLN A 22 -24.68 2.50 -3.22
C GLN A 22 -23.40 2.14 -2.47
N VAL A 23 -22.58 1.30 -3.11
CA VAL A 23 -21.20 1.00 -2.71
C VAL A 23 -20.29 1.36 -3.87
N SER A 24 -19.27 2.20 -3.61
CA SER A 24 -18.26 2.55 -4.60
C SER A 24 -16.88 2.03 -4.16
N ILE A 25 -16.09 1.61 -5.15
CA ILE A 25 -14.69 1.21 -4.94
C ILE A 25 -13.82 2.25 -5.61
N THR A 26 -12.96 2.90 -4.81
CA THR A 26 -12.05 3.94 -5.28
C THR A 26 -10.62 3.64 -4.85
N VAL A 27 -9.64 4.27 -5.50
CA VAL A 27 -8.24 4.22 -5.06
C VAL A 27 -8.07 5.20 -3.90
N SER A 28 -7.53 4.72 -2.78
CA SER A 28 -7.33 5.54 -1.58
C SER A 28 -6.03 6.31 -1.61
N SER A 29 -6.05 7.55 -1.13
CA SER A 29 -4.83 8.31 -0.88
C SER A 29 -4.07 7.78 0.35
N PRO A 30 -2.76 8.04 0.47
CA PRO A 30 -1.99 7.72 1.66
C PRO A 30 -2.60 8.30 2.95
N ASP A 31 -3.15 9.50 2.91
CA ASP A 31 -3.76 10.17 4.06
C ASP A 31 -5.05 9.48 4.51
N VAL A 32 -5.85 9.00 3.57
CA VAL A 32 -7.05 8.20 3.86
C VAL A 32 -6.67 6.90 4.54
N ILE A 33 -5.62 6.21 4.08
CA ILE A 33 -5.12 4.98 4.72
C ILE A 33 -4.63 5.27 6.14
N ARG A 34 -3.91 6.38 6.36
CA ARG A 34 -3.50 6.80 7.71
C ARG A 34 -4.71 7.11 8.61
N SER A 35 -5.77 7.69 8.05
CA SER A 35 -6.99 8.00 8.81
C SER A 35 -7.74 6.76 9.31
N TRP A 36 -7.70 5.66 8.56
CA TRP A 36 -8.29 4.37 8.99
C TRP A 36 -7.49 3.71 10.10
N SER A 37 -6.20 4.02 10.17
CA SER A 37 -5.27 3.34 11.05
C SER A 37 -5.30 3.92 12.46
N ARG A 38 -5.11 3.06 13.44
CA ARG A 38 -4.95 3.42 14.86
C ARG A 38 -3.48 3.46 15.30
N GLY A 39 -2.55 3.14 14.40
CA GLY A 39 -1.11 3.24 14.67
C GLY A 39 -0.24 2.49 13.69
N GLU A 40 1.04 2.84 13.68
CA GLU A 40 2.05 2.24 12.83
C GLU A 40 2.56 0.92 13.41
N VAL A 41 2.63 -0.11 12.57
CA VAL A 41 3.18 -1.43 12.90
C VAL A 41 4.63 -1.47 12.45
N LYS A 42 5.56 -1.49 13.42
CA LYS A 42 7.02 -1.47 13.17
C LYS A 42 7.69 -2.81 13.41
N ASN A 43 7.12 -3.63 14.31
CA ASN A 43 7.73 -4.90 14.70
C ASN A 43 7.15 -6.07 13.87
N PRO A 44 7.98 -6.89 13.22
CA PRO A 44 7.54 -8.05 12.46
C PRO A 44 7.01 -9.21 13.33
N GLU A 45 7.26 -9.18 14.62
CA GLU A 45 6.79 -10.21 15.54
C GLU A 45 5.26 -10.18 15.68
N THR A 46 4.68 -11.29 16.10
CA THR A 46 3.23 -11.38 16.38
C THR A 46 2.96 -11.46 17.85
N ILE A 47 3.65 -12.38 18.52
CA ILE A 47 3.55 -12.67 19.95
C ILE A 47 4.93 -12.87 20.54
N ASN A 48 5.06 -12.63 21.84
CA ASN A 48 6.20 -13.06 22.61
C ASN A 48 6.08 -14.56 22.92
N TYR A 49 6.94 -15.38 22.37
CA TYR A 49 6.90 -16.84 22.53
C TYR A 49 7.11 -17.31 23.98
N ARG A 50 7.68 -16.47 24.83
CA ARG A 50 7.88 -16.78 26.26
C ARG A 50 6.64 -16.54 27.10
N THR A 51 5.90 -15.45 26.77
CA THR A 51 4.73 -15.01 27.57
C THR A 51 3.41 -15.27 26.89
N PHE A 52 3.43 -15.66 25.60
CA PHE A 52 2.27 -15.82 24.71
C PHE A 52 1.40 -14.56 24.58
N LYS A 53 1.94 -13.39 24.93
CA LYS A 53 1.24 -12.10 24.81
C LYS A 53 1.64 -11.38 23.54
N PRO A 54 0.73 -10.56 22.95
CA PRO A 54 1.04 -9.72 21.83
C PRO A 54 2.21 -8.76 22.13
N GLU A 55 3.16 -8.66 21.20
CA GLU A 55 4.27 -7.72 21.30
C GLU A 55 3.84 -6.29 21.00
N LYS A 56 4.48 -5.32 21.65
CA LYS A 56 4.19 -3.89 21.45
C LYS A 56 4.71 -3.43 20.08
N GLY A 57 3.87 -2.71 19.33
CA GLY A 57 4.21 -2.24 17.98
C GLY A 57 4.22 -3.32 16.91
N ALA A 58 3.81 -4.55 17.27
CA ALA A 58 3.73 -5.71 16.38
C ALA A 58 2.37 -5.84 15.69
N LEU A 59 2.26 -6.82 14.79
CA LEU A 59 1.05 -7.10 14.02
C LEU A 59 -0.20 -7.36 14.86
N ASN A 60 -0.05 -7.85 16.10
CA ASN A 60 -1.14 -8.13 17.03
C ASN A 60 -1.14 -7.20 18.26
N CYS A 61 -0.48 -6.06 18.16
CA CYS A 61 -0.32 -5.12 19.27
C CYS A 61 -1.66 -4.66 19.84
N GLU A 62 -1.86 -4.88 21.12
CA GLU A 62 -3.10 -4.49 21.81
C GLU A 62 -3.29 -2.97 21.91
N SER A 63 -2.22 -2.17 21.89
CA SER A 63 -2.33 -0.71 21.90
C SER A 63 -2.74 -0.11 20.54
N ILE A 64 -2.47 -0.80 19.43
CA ILE A 64 -2.86 -0.38 18.07
C ILE A 64 -4.24 -0.94 17.73
N ILE A 65 -4.48 -2.23 18.00
CA ILE A 65 -5.63 -3.00 17.50
C ILE A 65 -6.66 -3.30 18.58
N TRP A 66 -6.33 -3.09 19.87
CA TRP A 66 -7.20 -3.20 21.06
C TRP A 66 -7.29 -4.57 21.75
N PRO A 67 -7.91 -4.62 22.95
CA PRO A 67 -7.75 -5.69 23.92
C PRO A 67 -8.14 -7.07 23.38
N THR A 68 -7.47 -8.10 23.89
CA THR A 68 -7.81 -9.49 23.63
C THR A 68 -9.00 -9.98 24.45
N ARG A 69 -9.36 -9.26 25.53
CA ARG A 69 -10.48 -9.57 26.44
C ARG A 69 -11.42 -8.38 26.54
N ASP A 70 -12.71 -8.66 26.68
CA ASP A 70 -13.73 -7.65 26.84
C ASP A 70 -13.54 -6.82 28.11
N SER A 71 -13.59 -5.50 27.94
CA SER A 71 -13.57 -4.53 29.06
C SER A 71 -12.38 -4.70 30.01
N GLU A 72 -11.23 -5.16 29.52
CA GLU A 72 -10.02 -5.35 30.33
C GLU A 72 -8.80 -4.76 29.62
N SER A 73 -7.94 -4.01 30.34
CA SER A 73 -6.65 -3.57 29.83
C SER A 73 -5.64 -4.73 29.81
N ALA A 74 -4.63 -4.70 28.91
CA ALA A 74 -3.65 -5.77 28.73
C ALA A 74 -2.93 -6.24 30.02
N ARG A 75 -2.77 -5.35 30.98
CA ARG A 75 -2.16 -5.64 32.29
C ARG A 75 -3.18 -5.79 33.42
N GLY A 76 -4.47 -5.77 33.13
CA GLY A 76 -5.53 -5.96 34.11
C GLY A 76 -5.70 -4.82 35.13
N LYS A 77 -5.09 -3.63 34.90
CA LYS A 77 -5.26 -2.47 35.79
C LYS A 77 -6.71 -1.98 35.78
N TYR A 78 -7.31 -1.89 34.61
CA TYR A 78 -8.72 -1.55 34.43
C TYR A 78 -9.49 -2.79 33.99
N LYS A 79 -10.54 -3.10 34.71
CA LYS A 79 -11.44 -4.23 34.46
C LYS A 79 -12.88 -3.75 34.62
N ARG A 80 -13.79 -4.40 33.88
CA ARG A 80 -15.24 -4.17 33.89
C ARG A 80 -15.66 -2.94 33.09
N ILE A 81 -16.93 -2.92 32.73
CA ILE A 81 -17.63 -1.94 31.87
C ILE A 81 -17.53 -0.51 32.38
N LYS A 82 -17.43 -0.29 33.72
CA LYS A 82 -17.32 1.05 34.33
C LYS A 82 -16.10 1.87 33.84
N HIS A 83 -15.12 1.23 33.24
CA HIS A 83 -13.92 1.87 32.67
C HIS A 83 -13.94 1.90 31.15
N LYS A 84 -15.10 1.65 30.50
CA LYS A 84 -15.23 1.69 29.05
C LYS A 84 -14.73 3.03 28.47
N GLY A 85 -13.88 3.00 27.44
CA GLY A 85 -13.31 4.18 26.79
C GLY A 85 -12.05 4.75 27.46
N VAL A 86 -11.65 4.25 28.64
CA VAL A 86 -10.43 4.71 29.32
C VAL A 86 -9.21 4.09 28.64
N ILE A 87 -8.25 4.92 28.25
CA ILE A 87 -6.93 4.49 27.77
C ILE A 87 -6.03 4.22 28.98
N CYS A 88 -5.53 3.00 29.10
CA CYS A 88 -4.66 2.63 30.19
C CYS A 88 -3.29 3.33 30.09
N ASP A 89 -2.93 4.12 31.10
CA ASP A 89 -1.65 4.84 31.21
C ASP A 89 -0.40 3.94 31.16
N ARG A 90 -0.52 2.67 31.62
CA ARG A 90 0.60 1.71 31.64
C ARG A 90 0.81 0.95 30.34
N CYS A 91 -0.25 0.60 29.62
CA CYS A 91 -0.15 -0.26 28.43
C CYS A 91 -0.67 0.41 27.14
N GLY A 92 -1.29 1.60 27.25
CA GLY A 92 -1.83 2.33 26.10
C GLY A 92 -3.08 1.68 25.47
N VAL A 93 -3.64 0.64 26.11
CA VAL A 93 -4.82 -0.08 25.59
C VAL A 93 -6.08 0.58 26.09
N GLU A 94 -7.00 0.89 25.20
CA GLU A 94 -8.34 1.38 25.55
C GLU A 94 -9.21 0.23 26.05
N VAL A 95 -9.99 0.46 27.08
CA VAL A 95 -10.91 -0.53 27.63
C VAL A 95 -12.20 -0.55 26.83
N THR A 96 -12.35 -1.52 25.95
CA THR A 96 -13.52 -1.69 25.07
C THR A 96 -13.81 -3.18 24.83
N LEU A 97 -14.81 -3.48 24.00
CA LEU A 97 -15.13 -4.84 23.62
C LEU A 97 -14.08 -5.42 22.66
N SER A 98 -13.76 -6.71 22.78
CA SER A 98 -12.81 -7.40 21.88
C SER A 98 -13.28 -7.44 20.42
N ARG A 99 -14.58 -7.32 20.17
CA ARG A 99 -15.17 -7.26 18.80
C ARG A 99 -14.50 -6.23 17.89
N VAL A 100 -14.00 -5.12 18.45
CA VAL A 100 -13.31 -4.08 17.65
C VAL A 100 -12.04 -4.59 16.95
N ARG A 101 -11.50 -5.75 17.32
CA ARG A 101 -10.39 -6.43 16.63
C ARG A 101 -10.73 -6.90 15.22
N ARG A 102 -12.03 -6.94 14.85
CA ARG A 102 -12.49 -7.23 13.48
C ARG A 102 -12.55 -5.98 12.61
N GLU A 103 -12.54 -4.80 13.18
CA GLU A 103 -12.81 -3.53 12.49
C GLU A 103 -11.57 -2.63 12.41
N ARG A 104 -10.74 -2.65 13.45
CA ARG A 104 -9.63 -1.70 13.57
C ARG A 104 -8.40 -2.14 12.79
N MET A 105 -7.91 -1.18 11.99
CA MET A 105 -6.73 -1.36 11.13
C MET A 105 -5.50 -0.68 11.73
N GLY A 106 -4.32 -1.19 11.35
CA GLY A 106 -3.04 -0.52 11.49
C GLY A 106 -2.51 -0.11 10.12
N HIS A 107 -1.31 0.45 10.10
CA HIS A 107 -0.58 0.74 8.86
C HIS A 107 0.92 0.48 9.00
N ILE A 108 1.59 0.38 7.86
CA ILE A 108 3.05 0.31 7.75
C ILE A 108 3.49 1.48 6.87
N GLU A 109 4.33 2.36 7.39
CA GLU A 109 4.98 3.41 6.59
C GLU A 109 6.13 2.79 5.81
N LEU A 110 6.01 2.81 4.48
CA LEU A 110 7.02 2.25 3.60
C LEU A 110 8.23 3.19 3.50
N ALA A 111 9.44 2.63 3.54
CA ALA A 111 10.68 3.38 3.41
C ALA A 111 10.85 4.00 2.01
N VAL A 112 10.23 3.37 1.01
CA VAL A 112 10.22 3.78 -0.39
C VAL A 112 8.84 3.44 -0.95
N PRO A 113 8.26 4.27 -1.83
CA PRO A 113 7.04 3.95 -2.53
C PRO A 113 7.14 2.62 -3.27
N VAL A 114 6.02 1.91 -3.35
CA VAL A 114 5.90 0.58 -3.97
C VAL A 114 4.71 0.57 -4.92
N THR A 115 4.89 0.03 -6.11
CA THR A 115 3.83 -0.06 -7.11
C THR A 115 2.83 -1.16 -6.74
N HIS A 116 1.53 -0.85 -6.76
CA HIS A 116 0.50 -1.85 -6.51
C HIS A 116 0.38 -2.82 -7.69
N ILE A 117 0.56 -4.12 -7.44
CA ILE A 117 0.63 -5.18 -8.46
C ILE A 117 -0.59 -5.23 -9.39
N TRP A 118 -1.79 -4.93 -8.92
CA TRP A 118 -3.01 -4.94 -9.74
C TRP A 118 -3.00 -3.86 -10.84
N PHE A 119 -2.30 -2.74 -10.63
CA PHE A 119 -2.31 -1.64 -11.58
C PHE A 119 -1.22 -1.74 -12.66
N TYR A 120 -0.17 -2.53 -12.44
CA TYR A 120 0.84 -2.73 -13.47
C TYR A 120 0.83 -4.14 -14.10
N LYS A 121 0.52 -5.21 -13.35
CA LYS A 121 0.59 -6.60 -13.84
C LYS A 121 -0.70 -7.11 -14.47
N CYS A 122 -1.86 -6.50 -14.20
CA CYS A 122 -3.11 -6.86 -14.87
C CYS A 122 -3.12 -6.41 -16.33
N MET A 123 -3.68 -7.21 -17.19
CA MET A 123 -3.82 -6.91 -18.63
C MET A 123 -5.21 -6.35 -18.94
N PRO A 124 -5.33 -5.12 -19.46
CA PRO A 124 -4.26 -4.15 -19.74
C PRO A 124 -3.75 -3.46 -18.45
N SER A 125 -2.45 -3.16 -18.41
CA SER A 125 -1.85 -2.40 -17.31
C SER A 125 -2.45 -0.99 -17.21
N ARG A 126 -2.96 -0.62 -16.04
CA ARG A 126 -3.53 0.72 -15.82
C ARG A 126 -2.46 1.81 -15.86
N ILE A 127 -1.35 1.57 -15.17
CA ILE A 127 -0.19 2.48 -15.18
C ILE A 127 0.39 2.57 -16.60
N GLY A 128 0.55 1.43 -17.28
CA GLY A 128 1.03 1.41 -18.65
C GLY A 128 0.12 2.17 -19.62
N LEU A 129 -1.21 2.12 -19.45
CA LEU A 129 -2.15 2.93 -20.24
C LEU A 129 -2.02 4.42 -19.95
N MET A 130 -1.83 4.83 -18.70
CA MET A 130 -1.66 6.24 -18.34
C MET A 130 -0.36 6.82 -18.93
N LEU A 131 0.75 6.11 -18.79
CA LEU A 131 2.08 6.53 -19.26
C LEU A 131 2.36 6.18 -20.73
N ASP A 132 1.43 5.53 -21.42
CA ASP A 132 1.61 4.98 -22.78
C ASP A 132 2.78 3.99 -22.92
N MET A 133 3.08 3.27 -21.86
CA MET A 133 4.18 2.30 -21.79
C MET A 133 3.70 0.86 -21.95
N SER A 134 4.55 0.00 -22.51
CA SER A 134 4.29 -1.44 -22.49
C SER A 134 4.50 -2.04 -21.10
N ALA A 135 3.79 -3.12 -20.78
CA ALA A 135 3.95 -3.79 -19.49
C ALA A 135 5.39 -4.27 -19.22
N ARG A 136 6.10 -4.68 -20.28
CA ARG A 136 7.49 -5.12 -20.18
C ARG A 136 8.44 -3.97 -19.83
N MET A 137 8.27 -2.80 -20.46
CA MET A 137 9.05 -1.60 -20.13
C MET A 137 8.80 -1.17 -18.68
N LEU A 138 7.53 -1.18 -18.28
CA LEU A 138 7.14 -0.81 -16.92
C LEU A 138 7.75 -1.77 -15.87
N GLU A 139 7.78 -3.07 -16.14
CA GLU A 139 8.43 -4.05 -15.25
C GLU A 139 9.92 -3.80 -15.07
N ARG A 140 10.65 -3.48 -16.14
CA ARG A 140 12.09 -3.17 -16.05
C ARG A 140 12.37 -2.00 -15.12
N VAL A 141 11.53 -0.96 -15.15
CA VAL A 141 11.66 0.19 -14.25
C VAL A 141 11.30 -0.19 -12.81
N ILE A 142 10.13 -0.82 -12.59
CA ILE A 142 9.62 -1.16 -11.25
C ILE A 142 10.58 -2.06 -10.49
N TYR A 143 11.25 -2.99 -11.18
CA TYR A 143 12.20 -3.93 -10.57
C TYR A 143 13.66 -3.50 -10.66
N TYR A 144 13.89 -2.21 -10.91
CA TYR A 144 15.22 -1.61 -10.84
C TYR A 144 16.23 -2.19 -11.84
N GLU A 145 15.76 -2.56 -13.05
CA GLU A 145 16.62 -3.00 -14.15
C GLU A 145 17.09 -1.80 -14.99
N ASP A 146 16.16 -0.88 -15.33
CA ASP A 146 16.43 0.29 -16.15
C ASP A 146 16.01 1.58 -15.44
N TYR A 147 16.62 2.67 -15.88
CA TYR A 147 16.22 4.03 -15.56
C TYR A 147 15.10 4.51 -16.49
N ILE A 148 14.31 5.45 -16.02
CA ILE A 148 13.30 6.15 -16.79
C ILE A 148 13.47 7.66 -16.64
N VAL A 149 13.38 8.38 -17.75
CA VAL A 149 13.47 9.85 -17.75
C VAL A 149 12.18 10.43 -17.17
N THR A 150 12.29 11.09 -16.02
CA THR A 150 11.17 11.77 -15.34
C THR A 150 11.03 13.23 -15.73
N ASN A 151 12.14 13.87 -16.11
CA ASN A 151 12.15 15.22 -16.64
C ASN A 151 13.28 15.35 -17.67
N PRO A 152 12.97 15.53 -18.96
CA PRO A 152 13.99 15.66 -20.01
C PRO A 152 14.74 17.00 -19.99
N GLY A 153 14.25 18.03 -19.27
CA GLY A 153 14.87 19.34 -19.23
C GLY A 153 15.04 19.97 -20.61
N LYS A 154 16.28 20.37 -20.93
CA LYS A 154 16.65 20.93 -22.25
C LYS A 154 17.38 19.93 -23.17
N THR A 155 17.39 18.66 -22.80
CA THR A 155 18.05 17.59 -23.55
C THR A 155 17.14 17.05 -24.66
N PRO A 156 17.66 16.32 -25.67
CA PRO A 156 16.87 15.67 -26.70
C PRO A 156 16.19 14.38 -26.23
N LEU A 157 16.30 14.06 -24.93
CA LEU A 157 15.64 12.89 -24.35
C LEU A 157 14.12 13.07 -24.33
N GLU A 158 13.39 11.97 -24.45
CA GLU A 158 11.93 11.99 -24.36
C GLU A 158 11.45 11.68 -22.93
N LEU A 159 10.30 12.24 -22.54
CA LEU A 159 9.65 11.90 -21.29
C LEU A 159 9.27 10.40 -21.28
N ALA A 160 9.52 9.72 -20.17
CA ALA A 160 9.31 8.27 -20.00
C ALA A 160 10.19 7.39 -20.93
N GLN A 161 11.25 7.93 -21.50
CA GLN A 161 12.27 7.14 -22.21
C GLN A 161 13.01 6.24 -21.21
N LEU A 162 13.24 4.98 -21.60
CA LEU A 162 14.09 4.06 -20.83
C LEU A 162 15.55 4.25 -21.19
N LEU A 163 16.38 4.22 -20.17
CA LEU A 163 17.84 4.27 -20.28
C LEU A 163 18.45 3.09 -19.51
N THR A 164 19.38 2.40 -20.11
CA THR A 164 20.27 1.48 -19.39
C THR A 164 21.26 2.28 -18.54
N GLU A 165 21.94 1.64 -17.60
CA GLU A 165 22.95 2.30 -16.78
C GLU A 165 24.09 2.93 -17.61
N GLN A 166 24.44 2.29 -18.72
CA GLN A 166 25.45 2.80 -19.66
C GLN A 166 24.95 4.04 -20.40
N GLU A 167 23.73 3.98 -20.98
CA GLU A 167 23.11 5.11 -21.69
C GLU A 167 22.89 6.30 -20.77
N LEU A 168 22.58 6.07 -19.48
CA LEU A 168 22.47 7.13 -18.50
C LEU A 168 23.81 7.87 -18.31
N ARG A 169 24.90 7.12 -18.09
CA ARG A 169 26.24 7.72 -17.93
C ARG A 169 26.68 8.49 -19.17
N GLU A 170 26.45 7.92 -20.35
CA GLU A 170 26.73 8.59 -21.64
C GLU A 170 25.93 9.90 -21.76
N ALA A 171 24.65 9.89 -21.34
CA ALA A 171 23.83 11.09 -21.34
C ALA A 171 24.27 12.12 -20.31
N GLU A 172 24.68 11.69 -19.11
CA GLU A 172 25.24 12.58 -18.07
C GLU A 172 26.57 13.20 -18.50
N ASP A 173 27.44 12.44 -19.17
CA ASP A 173 28.70 12.92 -19.72
C ASP A 173 28.50 13.97 -20.84
N VAL A 174 27.48 13.78 -21.69
CA VAL A 174 27.21 14.66 -22.84
C VAL A 174 26.45 15.92 -22.44
N PHE A 175 25.41 15.78 -21.60
CA PHE A 175 24.47 16.87 -21.28
C PHE A 175 24.69 17.49 -19.90
N GLY A 176 25.45 16.82 -19.00
CA GLY A 176 25.63 17.18 -17.61
C GLY A 176 24.55 16.58 -16.68
N GLU A 177 24.95 16.24 -15.46
CA GLU A 177 24.11 15.55 -14.46
C GLU A 177 22.82 16.34 -14.11
N ASP A 178 22.87 17.67 -14.08
CA ASP A 178 21.72 18.53 -13.70
C ASP A 178 20.80 18.91 -14.87
N SER A 179 21.10 18.52 -16.11
CA SER A 179 20.36 18.94 -17.30
C SER A 179 19.05 18.21 -17.50
N PHE A 180 18.93 17.00 -16.94
CA PHE A 180 17.72 16.16 -16.97
C PHE A 180 17.58 15.38 -15.66
N ARG A 181 16.45 14.70 -15.47
CA ARG A 181 16.25 13.81 -14.33
C ARG A 181 15.81 12.44 -14.82
N ALA A 182 16.49 11.42 -14.35
CA ALA A 182 16.12 10.02 -14.52
C ALA A 182 16.06 9.32 -13.16
N GLY A 183 15.21 8.33 -13.03
CA GLY A 183 15.04 7.56 -11.80
C GLY A 183 14.69 6.12 -12.06
N MET A 184 14.64 5.32 -11.01
CA MET A 184 14.26 3.90 -11.07
C MET A 184 13.12 3.61 -10.07
N GLY A 185 12.40 2.52 -10.31
CA GLY A 185 11.43 2.00 -9.37
C GLY A 185 10.13 2.77 -9.31
N ALA A 186 9.39 2.54 -8.24
CA ALA A 186 8.07 3.13 -8.04
C ALA A 186 8.12 4.65 -7.82
N ASP A 187 9.22 5.19 -7.28
CA ASP A 187 9.41 6.63 -7.11
C ASP A 187 9.30 7.37 -8.44
N ALA A 188 10.07 6.92 -9.45
CA ALA A 188 10.07 7.53 -10.78
C ALA A 188 8.70 7.42 -11.46
N ILE A 189 8.02 6.27 -11.30
CA ILE A 189 6.67 6.07 -11.84
C ILE A 189 5.66 6.99 -11.15
N ARG A 190 5.77 7.20 -9.83
CA ARG A 190 4.92 8.12 -9.08
C ARG A 190 5.08 9.55 -9.59
N ASP A 191 6.32 10.00 -9.78
CA ASP A 191 6.62 11.35 -10.25
C ASP A 191 6.05 11.59 -11.66
N LEU A 192 6.17 10.59 -12.56
CA LEU A 192 5.55 10.65 -13.88
C LEU A 192 4.02 10.70 -13.82
N LEU A 193 3.39 9.89 -12.96
CA LEU A 193 1.94 9.87 -12.79
C LEU A 193 1.42 11.18 -12.16
N GLY A 194 2.16 11.74 -11.19
CA GLY A 194 1.84 13.01 -10.55
C GLY A 194 1.96 14.23 -11.50
N GLY A 195 2.83 14.12 -12.51
CA GLY A 195 3.01 15.17 -13.54
C GLY A 195 1.91 15.19 -14.61
N ILE A 196 0.97 14.21 -14.62
CA ILE A 196 -0.08 14.15 -15.64
C ILE A 196 -1.20 15.14 -15.34
N ASP A 197 -1.43 16.10 -16.25
CA ASP A 197 -2.67 16.86 -16.28
C ASP A 197 -3.77 16.04 -16.96
N LEU A 198 -4.71 15.54 -16.16
CA LEU A 198 -5.80 14.68 -16.62
C LEU A 198 -6.73 15.41 -17.61
N VAL A 199 -6.96 16.70 -17.42
CA VAL A 199 -7.86 17.49 -18.30
C VAL A 199 -7.22 17.70 -19.66
N ALA A 200 -5.95 18.06 -19.69
CA ALA A 200 -5.18 18.20 -20.92
C ALA A 200 -5.06 16.87 -21.66
N LEU A 201 -4.74 15.79 -20.94
CA LEU A 201 -4.63 14.44 -21.51
C LEU A 201 -5.95 13.95 -22.15
N VAL A 202 -7.09 14.19 -21.52
CA VAL A 202 -8.40 13.81 -22.08
C VAL A 202 -8.64 14.52 -23.40
N LYS A 203 -8.41 15.83 -23.49
CA LYS A 203 -8.56 16.62 -24.74
C LYS A 203 -7.63 16.12 -25.84
N GLU A 204 -6.36 15.89 -25.51
CA GLU A 204 -5.36 15.38 -26.45
C GLU A 204 -5.78 14.01 -27.03
N LEU A 205 -6.26 13.10 -26.18
CA LEU A 205 -6.71 11.77 -26.60
C LEU A 205 -7.97 11.82 -27.47
N GLU A 206 -8.92 12.72 -27.18
CA GLU A 206 -10.11 12.95 -28.01
C GLU A 206 -9.71 13.46 -29.40
N GLU A 207 -8.81 14.43 -29.48
CA GLU A 207 -8.29 14.91 -30.76
C GLU A 207 -7.53 13.84 -31.54
N ALA A 208 -6.67 13.08 -30.87
CA ALA A 208 -5.93 11.97 -31.48
C ALA A 208 -6.87 10.90 -32.05
N MET A 209 -7.99 10.61 -31.36
CA MET A 209 -9.00 9.66 -31.84
C MET A 209 -9.71 10.14 -33.11
N THR A 210 -9.95 11.44 -33.25
CA THR A 210 -10.57 12.01 -34.48
C THR A 210 -9.62 11.97 -35.67
N LYS A 211 -8.32 12.22 -35.44
CA LYS A 211 -7.27 12.24 -36.48
C LYS A 211 -6.88 10.83 -36.99
N THR A 212 -7.07 9.79 -36.15
CA THR A 212 -6.56 8.44 -36.42
C THR A 212 -7.52 7.62 -37.26
N ARG A 213 -7.03 7.06 -38.39
CA ARG A 213 -7.77 6.14 -39.28
C ARG A 213 -7.61 4.67 -38.90
N SER A 214 -6.55 4.28 -38.18
CA SER A 214 -6.27 2.89 -37.80
C SER A 214 -7.22 2.42 -36.70
N LYS A 215 -7.97 1.34 -36.97
CA LYS A 215 -8.91 0.73 -36.02
C LYS A 215 -8.22 0.21 -34.75
N GLN A 216 -6.98 -0.29 -34.87
CA GLN A 216 -6.23 -0.81 -33.72
C GLN A 216 -5.75 0.33 -32.79
N VAL A 217 -5.18 1.39 -33.37
CA VAL A 217 -4.73 2.57 -32.64
C VAL A 217 -5.93 3.24 -31.95
N ARG A 218 -7.04 3.40 -32.68
CA ARG A 218 -8.28 3.96 -32.10
C ARG A 218 -8.80 3.16 -30.92
N LYS A 219 -8.71 1.81 -30.97
CA LYS A 219 -9.09 0.95 -29.82
C LYS A 219 -8.15 1.13 -28.63
N LYS A 220 -6.85 1.34 -28.83
CA LYS A 220 -5.88 1.64 -27.78
C LYS A 220 -6.18 3.00 -27.14
N LEU A 221 -6.38 4.06 -27.96
CA LEU A 221 -6.72 5.41 -27.51
C LEU A 221 -8.03 5.44 -26.71
N ALA A 222 -9.06 4.71 -27.19
CA ALA A 222 -10.36 4.63 -26.49
C ALA A 222 -10.23 4.03 -25.08
N LYS A 223 -9.37 3.00 -24.92
CA LYS A 223 -9.12 2.43 -23.58
C LYS A 223 -8.40 3.41 -22.66
N ARG A 224 -7.42 4.14 -23.20
CA ARG A 224 -6.65 5.17 -22.48
C ARG A 224 -7.55 6.34 -22.09
N LEU A 225 -8.38 6.82 -23.03
CA LEU A 225 -9.34 7.89 -22.80
C LEU A 225 -10.35 7.51 -21.68
N LYS A 226 -10.94 6.31 -21.76
CA LYS A 226 -11.89 5.84 -20.74
C LYS A 226 -11.26 5.81 -19.34
N LEU A 227 -9.98 5.44 -19.25
CA LEU A 227 -9.26 5.43 -17.96
C LEU A 227 -9.00 6.84 -17.45
N ALA A 228 -8.51 7.75 -18.31
CA ALA A 228 -8.23 9.15 -17.95
C ALA A 228 -9.51 9.88 -17.52
N GLN A 229 -10.61 9.70 -18.25
CA GLN A 229 -11.93 10.24 -17.88
C GLN A 229 -12.42 9.69 -16.54
N GLY A 230 -12.21 8.39 -16.26
CA GLY A 230 -12.54 7.79 -14.97
C GLY A 230 -11.80 8.42 -13.80
N PHE A 231 -10.50 8.68 -13.93
CA PHE A 231 -9.72 9.41 -12.92
C PHE A 231 -10.19 10.87 -12.75
N ALA A 232 -10.44 11.56 -13.85
CA ALA A 232 -10.90 12.94 -13.81
C ALA A 232 -12.27 13.09 -13.12
N GLN A 233 -13.22 12.18 -13.41
CA GLN A 233 -14.56 12.20 -12.85
C GLN A 233 -14.62 11.77 -11.37
N SER A 234 -13.77 10.85 -10.97
CA SER A 234 -13.73 10.34 -9.59
C SER A 234 -12.88 11.21 -8.65
N HIS A 235 -12.27 12.28 -9.14
CA HIS A 235 -11.33 13.13 -8.39
C HIS A 235 -10.19 12.34 -7.72
N THR A 236 -9.84 11.18 -8.27
CA THR A 236 -8.72 10.36 -7.81
C THR A 236 -7.45 10.72 -8.59
N ARG A 237 -6.32 10.70 -7.90
CA ARG A 237 -5.02 10.99 -8.53
C ARG A 237 -4.37 9.70 -9.04
N PRO A 238 -3.80 9.69 -10.27
CA PRO A 238 -3.11 8.53 -10.79
C PRO A 238 -1.93 8.06 -9.93
N GLU A 239 -1.25 8.98 -9.24
CA GLU A 239 -0.14 8.69 -8.33
C GLU A 239 -0.53 7.77 -7.16
N TRP A 240 -1.83 7.73 -6.76
CA TRP A 240 -2.31 6.84 -5.69
C TRP A 240 -2.29 5.35 -6.08
N MET A 241 -2.00 5.01 -7.33
CA MET A 241 -1.70 3.63 -7.73
C MET A 241 -0.33 3.16 -7.19
N ILE A 242 0.48 4.07 -6.67
CA ILE A 242 1.74 3.81 -5.98
C ILE A 242 1.50 3.95 -4.48
N LEU A 243 1.90 2.95 -3.73
CA LEU A 243 1.67 2.85 -2.28
C LEU A 243 2.85 3.48 -1.52
N GLU A 244 2.58 4.44 -0.68
CA GLU A 244 3.51 4.99 0.32
C GLU A 244 3.22 4.40 1.71
N VAL A 245 1.96 4.09 1.95
CA VAL A 245 1.46 3.54 3.20
C VAL A 245 0.70 2.26 2.91
N LEU A 246 1.02 1.19 3.63
CA LEU A 246 0.38 -0.10 3.48
C LEU A 246 -0.62 -0.32 4.62
N PRO A 247 -1.91 -0.56 4.33
CA PRO A 247 -2.88 -0.87 5.37
C PRO A 247 -2.64 -2.28 5.94
N VAL A 248 -2.78 -2.42 7.26
CA VAL A 248 -2.74 -3.70 7.96
C VAL A 248 -4.15 -4.07 8.38
N ILE A 249 -4.66 -5.16 7.82
CA ILE A 249 -6.03 -5.61 8.08
C ILE A 249 -6.19 -6.05 9.55
N PRO A 250 -7.42 -5.99 10.09
CA PRO A 250 -7.72 -6.39 11.46
C PRO A 250 -7.21 -7.80 11.80
N PRO A 251 -6.74 -8.05 13.04
CA PRO A 251 -6.13 -9.33 13.42
C PRO A 251 -7.11 -10.51 13.39
N ASP A 252 -8.39 -10.29 13.61
CA ASP A 252 -9.38 -11.37 13.56
C ASP A 252 -9.66 -11.84 12.13
N LEU A 253 -9.28 -11.05 11.10
CA LEU A 253 -9.29 -11.46 9.69
C LEU A 253 -8.02 -12.23 9.28
N ARG A 254 -6.99 -12.24 10.13
CA ARG A 254 -5.73 -13.02 9.99
C ARG A 254 -5.37 -13.70 11.30
N PRO A 255 -6.20 -14.63 11.76
CA PRO A 255 -6.15 -15.14 13.12
C PRO A 255 -4.86 -15.88 13.46
N LEU A 256 -4.48 -15.81 14.73
CA LEU A 256 -3.43 -16.60 15.36
C LEU A 256 -4.09 -17.43 16.47
N VAL A 257 -4.21 -18.73 16.25
CA VAL A 257 -4.94 -19.64 17.12
C VAL A 257 -3.98 -20.53 17.90
N PRO A 258 -4.03 -20.55 19.24
CA PRO A 258 -3.22 -21.47 20.04
C PRO A 258 -3.73 -22.90 19.88
N LEU A 259 -2.81 -23.82 19.66
CA LEU A 259 -3.04 -25.27 19.61
C LEU A 259 -2.50 -25.93 20.89
N GLU A 260 -2.91 -27.18 21.12
CA GLU A 260 -2.36 -27.97 22.19
C GLU A 260 -0.85 -28.18 22.04
N GLY A 261 -0.11 -28.21 23.17
CA GLY A 261 1.35 -28.33 23.18
C GLY A 261 2.13 -27.02 22.88
N GLY A 262 1.51 -25.85 23.09
CA GLY A 262 2.20 -24.55 22.97
C GLY A 262 2.52 -24.14 21.54
N ARG A 263 1.91 -24.76 20.53
CA ARG A 263 2.00 -24.43 19.12
C ARG A 263 0.90 -23.44 18.74
N PHE A 264 1.13 -22.68 17.66
CA PHE A 264 0.15 -21.74 17.11
C PHE A 264 -0.11 -22.05 15.64
N ALA A 265 -1.38 -22.07 15.25
CA ALA A 265 -1.78 -21.98 13.87
C ALA A 265 -1.93 -20.50 13.50
N THR A 266 -1.36 -20.10 12.40
CA THR A 266 -1.42 -18.71 11.92
C THR A 266 -1.90 -18.65 10.49
N SER A 267 -2.56 -17.56 10.13
CA SER A 267 -2.86 -17.26 8.74
C SER A 267 -1.57 -16.91 7.98
N ASP A 268 -1.46 -17.35 6.71
CA ASP A 268 -0.34 -17.04 5.82
C ASP A 268 -0.15 -15.51 5.64
N LEU A 269 -1.23 -14.74 5.77
CA LEU A 269 -1.17 -13.27 5.73
C LEU A 269 -0.23 -12.68 6.79
N ASN A 270 -0.15 -13.29 7.97
CA ASN A 270 0.78 -12.83 9.01
C ASN A 270 2.24 -12.98 8.57
N ASP A 271 2.58 -14.07 7.90
CA ASP A 271 3.93 -14.30 7.36
C ASP A 271 4.27 -13.33 6.23
N LEU A 272 3.33 -13.06 5.33
CA LEU A 272 3.51 -12.07 4.27
C LEU A 272 3.71 -10.67 4.84
N TYR A 273 2.91 -10.23 5.81
CA TYR A 273 3.14 -8.96 6.51
C TYR A 273 4.49 -8.91 7.22
N ARG A 274 4.90 -9.99 7.89
CA ARG A 274 6.23 -10.07 8.56
C ARG A 274 7.36 -9.90 7.55
N ARG A 275 7.26 -10.49 6.36
CA ARG A 275 8.24 -10.31 5.28
C ARG A 275 8.34 -8.85 4.85
N VAL A 276 7.20 -8.19 4.63
CA VAL A 276 7.16 -6.77 4.27
C VAL A 276 7.83 -5.92 5.36
N ILE A 277 7.45 -6.09 6.63
CA ILE A 277 8.00 -5.32 7.75
C ILE A 277 9.51 -5.55 7.87
N ASN A 278 9.98 -6.79 7.77
CA ASN A 278 11.41 -7.12 7.84
C ASN A 278 12.22 -6.44 6.72
N ARG A 279 11.72 -6.50 5.45
CA ARG A 279 12.36 -5.83 4.31
C ARG A 279 12.35 -4.32 4.46
N ASN A 280 11.22 -3.77 4.91
CA ASN A 280 11.07 -2.34 5.14
C ASN A 280 12.03 -1.82 6.22
N ASN A 281 12.11 -2.51 7.36
CA ASN A 281 13.01 -2.14 8.45
C ASN A 281 14.49 -2.28 8.05
N ARG A 282 14.82 -3.33 7.29
CA ARG A 282 16.16 -3.53 6.77
C ARG A 282 16.54 -2.42 5.78
N LEU A 283 15.64 -2.03 4.90
CA LEU A 283 15.86 -0.94 3.96
C LEU A 283 16.07 0.39 4.70
N LYS A 284 15.22 0.74 5.68
CA LYS A 284 15.40 1.93 6.53
C LYS A 284 16.78 1.97 7.16
N ARG A 285 17.21 0.84 7.74
CA ARG A 285 18.54 0.74 8.36
C ARG A 285 19.69 0.88 7.36
N LEU A 286 19.57 0.32 6.15
CA LEU A 286 20.59 0.46 5.10
C LEU A 286 20.71 1.90 4.61
N GLN A 287 19.58 2.61 4.51
CA GLN A 287 19.54 4.03 4.16
C GLN A 287 20.19 4.90 5.26
N GLU A 288 19.89 4.64 6.54
CA GLU A 288 20.52 5.33 7.68
C GLU A 288 22.04 5.12 7.75
N LEU A 289 22.50 3.94 7.33
CA LEU A 289 23.94 3.59 7.30
C LEU A 289 24.64 4.06 6.02
N ASN A 290 23.94 4.73 5.10
CA ASN A 290 24.47 5.14 3.79
C ASN A 290 25.17 3.95 3.06
N ALA A 291 24.51 2.80 3.04
CA ALA A 291 25.03 1.60 2.37
C ALA A 291 25.20 1.85 0.85
N PRO A 292 26.10 1.09 0.16
CA PRO A 292 26.26 1.20 -1.29
C PRO A 292 24.94 1.09 -2.05
N GLU A 293 24.79 1.91 -3.10
CA GLU A 293 23.52 2.03 -3.85
C GLU A 293 23.04 0.69 -4.41
N ILE A 294 23.94 -0.18 -4.85
CA ILE A 294 23.61 -1.51 -5.36
C ILE A 294 22.87 -2.35 -4.32
N ILE A 295 23.26 -2.26 -3.04
CA ILE A 295 22.64 -2.98 -1.93
C ILE A 295 21.26 -2.38 -1.64
N ILE A 296 21.17 -1.05 -1.60
CA ILE A 296 19.89 -0.33 -1.39
C ILE A 296 18.92 -0.66 -2.53
N ARG A 297 19.35 -0.62 -3.78
CA ARG A 297 18.57 -0.95 -4.99
C ARG A 297 18.00 -2.38 -4.92
N ASN A 298 18.85 -3.34 -4.53
CA ASN A 298 18.41 -4.73 -4.38
C ASN A 298 17.39 -4.91 -3.24
N GLU A 299 17.56 -4.22 -2.11
CA GLU A 299 16.58 -4.30 -1.01
C GLU A 299 15.26 -3.60 -1.37
N LYS A 300 15.29 -2.48 -2.11
CA LYS A 300 14.10 -1.83 -2.69
C LYS A 300 13.33 -2.81 -3.60
N ARG A 301 14.04 -3.53 -4.48
CA ARG A 301 13.43 -4.56 -5.34
C ARG A 301 12.79 -5.68 -4.52
N MET A 302 13.48 -6.16 -3.47
CA MET A 302 12.93 -7.21 -2.59
C MET A 302 11.72 -6.73 -1.78
N LEU A 303 11.66 -5.44 -1.41
CA LEU A 303 10.49 -4.85 -0.77
C LEU A 303 9.29 -4.82 -1.74
N GLN A 304 9.51 -4.41 -3.01
CA GLN A 304 8.49 -4.46 -4.06
C GLN A 304 7.95 -5.89 -4.21
N GLU A 305 8.81 -6.90 -4.28
CA GLU A 305 8.42 -8.30 -4.39
C GLU A 305 7.63 -8.81 -3.17
N ALA A 306 7.99 -8.38 -1.97
CA ALA A 306 7.28 -8.75 -0.75
C ALA A 306 5.86 -8.16 -0.70
N VAL A 307 5.70 -6.92 -1.16
CA VAL A 307 4.37 -6.27 -1.25
C VAL A 307 3.54 -6.90 -2.36
N ASP A 308 4.15 -7.23 -3.51
CA ASP A 308 3.47 -7.94 -4.59
C ASP A 308 2.91 -9.29 -4.11
N ALA A 309 3.70 -10.06 -3.35
CA ALA A 309 3.27 -11.33 -2.77
C ALA A 309 2.13 -11.15 -1.74
N LEU A 310 2.12 -10.04 -0.99
CA LEU A 310 1.04 -9.78 -0.03
C LEU A 310 -0.31 -9.54 -0.73
N PHE A 311 -0.33 -8.83 -1.86
CA PHE A 311 -1.57 -8.52 -2.59
C PHE A 311 -2.02 -9.63 -3.54
N ASP A 312 -1.09 -10.32 -4.18
CA ASP A 312 -1.41 -11.35 -5.20
C ASP A 312 -0.28 -12.38 -5.29
N ASN A 313 -0.22 -13.27 -4.28
CA ASN A 313 0.81 -14.28 -4.19
C ASN A 313 0.73 -15.27 -5.36
N GLY A 314 1.84 -15.42 -6.09
CA GLY A 314 1.94 -16.30 -7.25
C GLY A 314 1.68 -15.63 -8.61
N ARG A 315 1.25 -14.37 -8.65
CA ARG A 315 1.07 -13.65 -9.92
C ARG A 315 2.42 -13.38 -10.62
N ARG A 316 3.49 -13.22 -9.86
CA ARG A 316 4.85 -13.06 -10.36
C ARG A 316 5.72 -14.24 -9.93
N GLY A 317 5.73 -15.31 -10.72
CA GLY A 317 6.52 -16.49 -10.44
C GLY A 317 5.86 -17.47 -9.47
N LYS A 318 6.67 -18.28 -8.79
CA LYS A 318 6.20 -19.28 -7.84
C LYS A 318 5.64 -18.63 -6.59
N SER A 319 4.48 -19.11 -6.14
CA SER A 319 3.91 -18.73 -4.85
C SER A 319 4.89 -19.03 -3.70
N ILE A 320 4.96 -18.10 -2.77
CA ILE A 320 5.84 -18.18 -1.60
C ILE A 320 5.09 -18.87 -0.47
#